data_12e3c0fbe8fd8713a760e66009ba22ae
#
_entry.id   12e3c0fbe8fd8713a760e66009ba22ae
#
_cell.length_a   1.000
_cell.length_b   1.000
_cell.length_c   1.000
_cell.angle_alpha   90.00
_cell.angle_beta   90.00
_cell.angle_gamma   90.00
#
_symmetry.space_group_name_H-M   'P 1'
#
loop_
_entity.id
_entity.type
_entity.pdbx_description
1 polymer ?
#
loop_
_entity_poly.entity_id
_entity_poly.type
_entity_poly.pdbx_seq_one_letter_code
_entity_poly.pdbx_strand_id
1 'polypeptide(L)'
;RGGILSLDNLQSEGDLVAALTPVYKELQTTYKNPHLVRTNTYGSDDITTWWGGNKAPLRVFDGFNYGNGENSDLAWLAHDWKGFWKVIYHANSLIEGVKTSTAPDAIKSVVDGEARFLRAYSYFHLVREHGNMPIVIDGMTPTGKEARATVLENYKQIESDLLLAEVSLPAPGSTANVGRASKS
;
A
#
# COMPACT_ATOMS: atom_id res chain seq x y z
N ARG A 1 -15.09 1.82 -13.20
CA ARG A 1 -14.60 3.21 -13.05
C ARG A 1 -14.57 3.48 -11.55
N GLY A 2 -13.44 3.19 -10.89
CA GLY A 2 -13.14 3.67 -9.54
C GLY A 2 -12.97 5.18 -9.63
N GLY A 3 -13.95 5.94 -9.13
CA GLY A 3 -13.86 7.38 -9.10
C GLY A 3 -12.66 7.79 -8.25
N ILE A 4 -11.80 8.63 -8.79
CA ILE A 4 -10.84 9.41 -8.03
C ILE A 4 -11.65 10.13 -6.97
N LEU A 5 -11.29 9.98 -5.69
CA LEU A 5 -11.86 10.79 -4.62
C LEU A 5 -11.56 12.25 -4.97
N SER A 6 -12.59 13.00 -5.40
CA SER A 6 -12.41 14.44 -5.59
C SER A 6 -12.20 15.05 -4.21
N LEU A 7 -11.11 15.81 -4.05
CA LEU A 7 -10.81 16.50 -2.79
C LEU A 7 -11.98 17.41 -2.34
N ASP A 8 -12.74 17.94 -3.29
CA ASP A 8 -13.93 18.76 -3.04
C ASP A 8 -15.05 18.01 -2.30
N ASN A 9 -15.04 16.68 -2.33
CA ASN A 9 -16.05 15.84 -1.70
C ASN A 9 -15.65 15.35 -0.29
N LEU A 10 -14.51 15.75 0.25
CA LEU A 10 -14.01 15.31 1.55
C LEU A 10 -14.22 16.37 2.64
N GLN A 11 -15.44 16.90 2.74
CA GLN A 11 -15.72 18.03 3.62
C GLN A 11 -16.25 17.64 5.00
N SER A 12 -17.08 16.63 5.09
CA SER A 12 -17.69 16.17 6.35
C SER A 12 -16.92 15.02 7.01
N GLU A 13 -17.22 14.76 8.29
CA GLU A 13 -16.77 13.56 9.02
C GLU A 13 -17.14 12.29 8.24
N GLY A 14 -18.41 12.19 7.80
CA GLY A 14 -18.89 11.04 7.05
C GLY A 14 -18.11 10.80 5.76
N ASP A 15 -17.76 11.87 5.05
CA ASP A 15 -16.97 11.79 3.81
C ASP A 15 -15.57 11.26 4.08
N LEU A 16 -14.89 11.78 5.11
CA LEU A 16 -13.54 11.34 5.48
C LEU A 16 -13.51 9.87 5.91
N VAL A 17 -14.44 9.46 6.75
CA VAL A 17 -14.53 8.06 7.22
C VAL A 17 -14.88 7.13 6.07
N ALA A 18 -15.78 7.53 5.17
CA ALA A 18 -16.13 6.76 3.98
C ALA A 18 -14.94 6.64 3.01
N ALA A 19 -14.10 7.68 2.92
CA ALA A 19 -12.92 7.71 2.06
C ALA A 19 -11.80 6.75 2.52
N LEU A 20 -11.77 6.31 3.76
CA LEU A 20 -10.88 5.24 4.23
C LEU A 20 -11.25 3.86 3.65
N THR A 21 -12.53 3.64 3.42
CA THR A 21 -13.02 2.33 2.93
C THR A 21 -12.33 1.87 1.62
N PRO A 22 -12.22 2.69 0.57
CA PRO A 22 -11.50 2.28 -0.63
C PRO A 22 -10.01 2.02 -0.39
N VAL A 23 -9.35 2.71 0.56
CA VAL A 23 -7.93 2.47 0.89
C VAL A 23 -7.75 1.07 1.47
N TYR A 24 -8.53 0.72 2.51
CA TYR A 24 -8.55 -0.63 3.07
C TYR A 24 -8.99 -1.70 2.07
N LYS A 25 -9.96 -1.36 1.21
CA LYS A 25 -10.45 -2.27 0.18
C LYS A 25 -9.39 -2.60 -0.85
N GLU A 26 -8.60 -1.62 -1.27
CA GLU A 26 -7.50 -1.85 -2.20
C GLU A 26 -6.41 -2.72 -1.56
N LEU A 27 -6.07 -2.46 -0.30
CA LEU A 27 -5.16 -3.31 0.46
C LEU A 27 -5.68 -4.76 0.54
N GLN A 28 -6.96 -4.94 0.91
CA GLN A 28 -7.60 -6.26 0.94
C GLN A 28 -7.56 -6.95 -0.44
N THR A 29 -7.80 -6.19 -1.52
CA THR A 29 -7.78 -6.71 -2.88
C THR A 29 -6.36 -7.15 -3.27
N THR A 30 -5.34 -6.39 -2.89
CA THR A 30 -3.93 -6.73 -3.09
C THR A 30 -3.60 -8.05 -2.39
N TYR A 31 -4.00 -8.20 -1.12
CA TYR A 31 -3.77 -9.44 -0.36
C TYR A 31 -4.61 -10.64 -0.80
N LYS A 32 -5.80 -10.41 -1.35
CA LYS A 32 -6.60 -11.49 -1.95
C LYS A 32 -5.98 -12.05 -3.23
N ASN A 33 -5.05 -11.31 -3.83
CA ASN A 33 -4.28 -11.84 -4.93
C ASN A 33 -3.36 -12.95 -4.38
N PRO A 34 -3.58 -14.21 -4.79
CA PRO A 34 -2.77 -15.31 -4.26
C PRO A 34 -1.29 -15.22 -4.64
N HIS A 35 -0.92 -14.25 -5.46
CA HIS A 35 0.46 -14.07 -5.94
C HIS A 35 1.34 -13.40 -4.90
N LEU A 36 0.83 -12.45 -4.11
CA LEU A 36 1.59 -11.79 -3.05
C LEU A 36 2.20 -12.80 -2.06
N VAL A 37 1.36 -13.70 -1.53
CA VAL A 37 1.83 -14.75 -0.61
C VAL A 37 2.80 -15.71 -1.31
N ARG A 38 2.61 -15.92 -2.59
CA ARG A 38 3.42 -16.86 -3.38
C ARG A 38 4.78 -16.29 -3.74
N THR A 39 4.86 -15.04 -4.17
CA THR A 39 6.15 -14.40 -4.51
C THR A 39 7.08 -14.32 -3.30
N ASN A 40 6.52 -14.09 -2.10
CA ASN A 40 7.28 -14.04 -0.86
C ASN A 40 7.68 -15.42 -0.31
N THR A 41 7.08 -16.49 -0.82
CA THR A 41 7.29 -17.85 -0.30
C THR A 41 8.04 -18.74 -1.30
N TYR A 42 7.81 -18.53 -2.60
CA TYR A 42 8.60 -19.19 -3.64
C TYR A 42 10.02 -18.62 -3.66
N GLY A 43 11.01 -19.44 -3.64
CA GLY A 43 12.40 -19.06 -3.46
C GLY A 43 12.90 -19.30 -2.03
N SER A 44 12.05 -19.92 -1.18
CA SER A 44 12.47 -20.52 0.08
C SER A 44 12.62 -22.03 -0.08
N ASP A 45 13.34 -22.65 0.83
CA ASP A 45 13.54 -24.11 0.84
C ASP A 45 12.28 -24.90 1.23
N ASP A 46 11.26 -24.19 1.75
CA ASP A 46 10.05 -24.81 2.29
C ASP A 46 8.99 -25.13 1.22
N ILE A 47 9.00 -24.43 0.10
CA ILE A 47 7.96 -24.55 -0.93
C ILE A 47 8.57 -24.61 -2.33
N THR A 48 8.14 -25.60 -3.10
CA THR A 48 8.44 -25.69 -4.53
C THR A 48 7.17 -25.68 -5.37
N THR A 49 7.26 -25.23 -6.61
CA THR A 49 6.14 -25.22 -7.54
C THR A 49 6.05 -26.49 -8.35
N TRP A 50 4.83 -26.95 -8.62
CA TRP A 50 4.57 -28.07 -9.51
C TRP A 50 5.03 -27.78 -10.96
N TRP A 51 5.52 -28.80 -11.66
CA TRP A 51 6.13 -28.70 -12.99
C TRP A 51 5.19 -28.31 -14.13
N GLY A 52 3.88 -28.35 -13.94
CA GLY A 52 2.92 -28.14 -15.01
C GLY A 52 1.72 -27.29 -14.62
N GLY A 53 0.87 -26.99 -15.61
CA GLY A 53 -0.36 -26.23 -15.44
C GLY A 53 -0.14 -24.73 -15.22
N ASN A 54 -1.15 -24.06 -14.74
CA ASN A 54 -1.18 -22.60 -14.57
C ASN A 54 -0.25 -22.06 -13.47
N LYS A 55 0.48 -22.91 -12.75
CA LYS A 55 1.45 -22.54 -11.72
C LYS A 55 2.89 -22.62 -12.20
N ALA A 56 3.13 -23.19 -13.36
CA ALA A 56 4.47 -23.30 -13.95
C ALA A 56 5.23 -21.96 -14.00
N PRO A 57 4.58 -20.81 -14.29
CA PRO A 57 5.23 -19.50 -14.27
C PRO A 57 5.91 -19.13 -12.95
N LEU A 58 5.38 -19.61 -11.81
CA LEU A 58 5.93 -19.29 -10.49
C LEU A 58 7.28 -19.97 -10.20
N ARG A 59 7.71 -20.91 -11.04
CA ARG A 59 9.00 -21.59 -10.92
C ARG A 59 10.20 -20.67 -11.14
N VAL A 60 10.00 -19.52 -11.79
CA VAL A 60 11.06 -18.52 -11.92
C VAL A 60 11.56 -18.05 -10.56
N PHE A 61 10.67 -18.00 -9.56
CA PHE A 61 11.02 -17.63 -8.18
C PHE A 61 11.73 -18.76 -7.46
N ASP A 62 11.24 -19.99 -7.60
CA ASP A 62 11.81 -21.21 -7.01
C ASP A 62 13.22 -21.51 -7.54
N GLY A 63 13.42 -21.31 -8.85
CA GLY A 63 14.70 -21.53 -9.52
C GLY A 63 15.62 -20.30 -9.56
N PHE A 64 15.23 -19.15 -9.02
CA PHE A 64 15.94 -17.85 -9.16
C PHE A 64 16.31 -17.52 -10.60
N ASN A 65 15.55 -18.04 -11.56
CA ASN A 65 15.78 -17.87 -12.99
C ASN A 65 14.73 -16.91 -13.57
N TYR A 66 14.96 -15.63 -13.40
CA TYR A 66 14.04 -14.58 -13.84
C TYR A 66 14.08 -14.32 -15.35
N GLY A 67 14.87 -15.08 -16.10
CA GLY A 67 14.95 -14.95 -17.56
C GLY A 67 15.43 -13.58 -18.03
N ASN A 68 15.35 -13.35 -19.34
CA ASN A 68 15.77 -12.09 -19.97
C ASN A 68 14.68 -11.00 -19.99
N GLY A 69 13.72 -11.02 -19.06
CA GLY A 69 12.69 -9.98 -18.93
C GLY A 69 11.52 -10.09 -19.91
N GLU A 70 11.54 -11.02 -20.84
CA GLU A 70 10.46 -11.24 -21.82
C GLU A 70 9.37 -12.20 -21.33
N ASN A 71 9.46 -12.65 -20.10
CA ASN A 71 8.56 -13.67 -19.60
C ASN A 71 7.26 -13.03 -19.12
N SER A 72 6.12 -13.40 -19.71
CA SER A 72 4.77 -13.06 -19.25
C SER A 72 4.56 -13.39 -17.76
N ASP A 73 5.40 -14.24 -17.23
CA ASP A 73 5.41 -14.74 -15.87
C ASP A 73 5.82 -13.67 -14.86
N LEU A 74 6.68 -12.71 -15.26
CA LEU A 74 7.01 -11.53 -14.46
C LEU A 74 5.84 -10.54 -14.33
N ALA A 75 4.81 -10.67 -15.15
CA ALA A 75 3.57 -9.90 -15.00
C ALA A 75 2.89 -10.15 -13.64
N TRP A 76 3.19 -11.26 -12.98
CA TRP A 76 2.67 -11.59 -11.66
C TRP A 76 3.27 -10.69 -10.56
N LEU A 77 4.53 -10.29 -10.68
CA LEU A 77 5.15 -9.27 -9.82
C LEU A 77 4.49 -7.90 -9.98
N ALA A 78 4.02 -7.59 -11.19
CA ALA A 78 3.36 -6.33 -11.45
C ALA A 78 2.01 -6.17 -10.72
N HIS A 79 1.38 -7.25 -10.26
CA HIS A 79 0.14 -7.17 -9.51
C HIS A 79 0.36 -6.57 -8.13
N ASP A 80 1.39 -7.01 -7.42
CA ASP A 80 1.70 -6.53 -6.08
C ASP A 80 2.19 -5.09 -6.13
N TRP A 81 3.06 -4.78 -7.09
CA TRP A 81 3.47 -3.42 -7.40
C TRP A 81 2.26 -2.50 -7.61
N LYS A 82 1.37 -2.85 -8.54
CA LYS A 82 0.18 -2.03 -8.85
C LYS A 82 -0.77 -1.91 -7.67
N GLY A 83 -0.95 -2.97 -6.91
CA GLY A 83 -1.84 -3.00 -5.75
C GLY A 83 -1.39 -2.04 -4.67
N PHE A 84 -0.13 -2.16 -4.22
CA PHE A 84 0.41 -1.28 -3.18
C PHE A 84 0.52 0.18 -3.64
N TRP A 85 0.86 0.44 -4.91
CA TRP A 85 0.86 1.81 -5.43
C TRP A 85 -0.53 2.45 -5.44
N LYS A 86 -1.59 1.68 -5.67
CA LYS A 86 -2.97 2.19 -5.55
C LYS A 86 -3.31 2.54 -4.09
N VAL A 87 -2.89 1.72 -3.13
CA VAL A 87 -3.06 2.05 -1.70
C VAL A 87 -2.34 3.36 -1.37
N ILE A 88 -1.08 3.52 -1.80
CA ILE A 88 -0.30 4.75 -1.61
C ILE A 88 -1.02 5.96 -2.23
N TYR A 89 -1.51 5.82 -3.46
CA TYR A 89 -2.23 6.88 -4.16
C TYR A 89 -3.50 7.32 -3.42
N HIS A 90 -4.32 6.37 -3.00
CA HIS A 90 -5.53 6.68 -2.23
C HIS A 90 -5.20 7.28 -0.86
N ALA A 91 -4.16 6.79 -0.19
CA ALA A 91 -3.70 7.36 1.06
C ALA A 91 -3.22 8.80 0.89
N ASN A 92 -2.42 9.09 -0.14
CA ASN A 92 -1.98 10.46 -0.46
C ASN A 92 -3.16 11.40 -0.69
N SER A 93 -4.13 10.98 -1.52
CA SER A 93 -5.34 11.77 -1.80
C SER A 93 -6.13 12.05 -0.53
N LEU A 94 -6.22 11.08 0.38
CA LEU A 94 -6.92 11.24 1.65
C LEU A 94 -6.18 12.18 2.60
N ILE A 95 -4.85 12.07 2.72
CA ILE A 95 -4.01 12.96 3.52
C ILE A 95 -4.16 14.43 3.03
N GLU A 96 -4.19 14.66 1.72
CA GLU A 96 -4.45 15.99 1.17
C GLU A 96 -5.88 16.46 1.45
N GLY A 97 -6.87 15.59 1.31
CA GLY A 97 -8.27 15.92 1.58
C GLY A 97 -8.53 16.29 3.04
N VAL A 98 -7.85 15.63 3.98
CA VAL A 98 -7.92 15.97 5.42
C VAL A 98 -7.51 17.42 5.68
N LYS A 99 -6.52 17.95 4.97
CA LYS A 99 -6.02 19.33 5.17
C LYS A 99 -7.06 20.39 4.85
N THR A 100 -7.94 20.13 3.88
CA THR A 100 -8.97 21.05 3.39
C THR A 100 -10.36 20.79 3.97
N SER A 101 -10.53 19.70 4.69
CA SER A 101 -11.81 19.27 5.28
C SER A 101 -12.24 20.18 6.44
N THR A 102 -13.54 20.42 6.54
CA THR A 102 -14.19 21.12 7.66
C THR A 102 -14.62 20.18 8.78
N ALA A 103 -14.30 18.88 8.68
CA ALA A 103 -14.59 17.90 9.73
C ALA A 103 -13.87 18.26 11.05
N PRO A 104 -14.37 17.77 12.21
CA PRO A 104 -13.71 17.97 13.49
C PRO A 104 -12.25 17.49 13.50
N ASP A 105 -11.37 18.24 14.18
CA ASP A 105 -9.93 17.94 14.20
C ASP A 105 -9.60 16.53 14.74
N ALA A 106 -10.38 16.06 15.69
CA ALA A 106 -10.23 14.70 16.22
C ALA A 106 -10.44 13.62 15.13
N ILE A 107 -11.42 13.82 14.26
CA ILE A 107 -11.70 12.90 13.14
C ILE A 107 -10.61 13.03 12.07
N LYS A 108 -10.23 14.25 11.72
CA LYS A 108 -9.14 14.51 10.78
C LYS A 108 -7.85 13.84 11.22
N SER A 109 -7.51 13.96 12.50
CA SER A 109 -6.31 13.34 13.07
C SER A 109 -6.31 11.82 12.92
N VAL A 110 -7.41 11.15 13.27
CA VAL A 110 -7.51 9.69 13.16
C VAL A 110 -7.43 9.24 11.70
N VAL A 111 -8.15 9.93 10.80
CA VAL A 111 -8.16 9.59 9.37
C VAL A 111 -6.77 9.80 8.73
N ASP A 112 -6.08 10.89 9.08
CA ASP A 112 -4.69 11.13 8.64
C ASP A 112 -3.76 10.03 9.15
N GLY A 113 -3.88 9.67 10.43
CA GLY A 113 -3.08 8.59 11.03
C GLY A 113 -3.27 7.24 10.35
N GLU A 114 -4.52 6.86 10.05
CA GLU A 114 -4.79 5.62 9.34
C GLU A 114 -4.27 5.64 7.89
N ALA A 115 -4.44 6.76 7.19
CA ALA A 115 -3.94 6.91 5.83
C ALA A 115 -2.39 6.82 5.79
N ARG A 116 -1.70 7.44 6.73
CA ARG A 116 -0.23 7.35 6.88
C ARG A 116 0.22 5.93 7.20
N PHE A 117 -0.44 5.26 8.13
CA PHE A 117 -0.16 3.86 8.44
C PHE A 117 -0.27 2.97 7.19
N LEU A 118 -1.36 3.09 6.43
CA LEU A 118 -1.59 2.30 5.23
C LEU A 118 -0.57 2.61 4.13
N ARG A 119 -0.13 3.87 4.01
CA ARG A 119 0.93 4.29 3.10
C ARG A 119 2.27 3.70 3.51
N ALA A 120 2.66 3.85 4.77
CA ALA A 120 3.90 3.29 5.31
C ALA A 120 3.96 1.77 5.14
N TYR A 121 2.86 1.09 5.44
CA TYR A 121 2.73 -0.36 5.27
C TYR A 121 2.94 -0.79 3.81
N SER A 122 2.37 -0.05 2.87
CA SER A 122 2.53 -0.32 1.44
C SER A 122 3.97 -0.08 0.96
N TYR A 123 4.60 1.02 1.40
CA TYR A 123 6.02 1.28 1.13
C TYR A 123 6.93 0.21 1.72
N PHE A 124 6.63 -0.27 2.94
CA PHE A 124 7.40 -1.33 3.58
C PHE A 124 7.39 -2.64 2.77
N HIS A 125 6.25 -3.02 2.20
CA HIS A 125 6.19 -4.16 1.31
C HIS A 125 6.99 -3.92 0.03
N LEU A 126 6.77 -2.80 -0.63
CA LEU A 126 7.43 -2.49 -1.89
C LEU A 126 8.95 -2.40 -1.76
N VAL A 127 9.48 -1.74 -0.73
CA VAL A 127 10.94 -1.59 -0.57
C VAL A 127 11.64 -2.92 -0.30
N ARG A 128 10.98 -3.84 0.38
CA ARG A 128 11.53 -5.18 0.66
C ARG A 128 11.59 -6.05 -0.60
N GLU A 129 10.66 -5.88 -1.51
CA GLU A 129 10.57 -6.67 -2.74
C GLU A 129 11.37 -6.06 -3.90
N HIS A 130 11.40 -4.73 -3.99
CA HIS A 130 11.92 -4.03 -5.14
C HIS A 130 13.18 -3.18 -4.88
N GLY A 131 13.56 -3.02 -3.62
CA GLY A 131 14.73 -2.21 -3.24
C GLY A 131 14.50 -0.72 -3.45
N ASN A 132 15.39 -0.07 -4.20
CA ASN A 132 15.30 1.36 -4.49
C ASN A 132 14.04 1.68 -5.31
N MET A 133 13.19 2.56 -4.80
CA MET A 133 11.95 2.92 -5.46
C MET A 133 11.58 4.40 -5.24
N PRO A 134 10.72 4.96 -6.10
CA PRO A 134 10.29 6.35 -5.95
C PRO A 134 9.55 6.58 -4.63
N ILE A 135 9.71 7.78 -4.05
CA ILE A 135 8.88 8.27 -2.94
C ILE A 135 7.90 9.30 -3.52
N VAL A 136 6.61 8.97 -3.46
CA VAL A 136 5.51 9.82 -3.90
C VAL A 136 4.58 10.00 -2.70
N ILE A 137 4.64 11.17 -2.07
CA ILE A 137 3.91 11.47 -0.82
C ILE A 137 2.93 12.64 -0.94
N ASP A 138 2.97 13.34 -2.05
CA ASP A 138 1.99 14.35 -2.43
C ASP A 138 0.84 13.74 -3.22
N GLY A 139 -0.30 14.40 -3.24
CA GLY A 139 -1.49 13.93 -3.97
C GLY A 139 -1.36 13.97 -5.50
N MET A 140 -0.15 14.20 -6.02
CA MET A 140 0.11 14.29 -7.45
C MET A 140 -0.02 12.90 -8.12
N THR A 141 -0.56 12.91 -9.31
CA THR A 141 -0.59 11.71 -10.16
C THR A 141 0.84 11.36 -10.57
N PRO A 142 1.33 10.16 -10.25
CA PRO A 142 2.67 9.74 -10.65
C PRO A 142 2.84 9.87 -12.17
N THR A 143 3.94 10.47 -12.60
CA THR A 143 4.24 10.65 -14.02
C THR A 143 4.94 9.44 -14.63
N GLY A 144 5.41 8.51 -13.78
CA GLY A 144 6.24 7.37 -14.16
C GLY A 144 7.69 7.75 -14.44
N LYS A 145 8.08 8.99 -14.13
CA LYS A 145 9.44 9.54 -14.33
C LYS A 145 10.14 9.89 -13.02
N GLU A 146 9.51 9.61 -11.89
CA GLU A 146 10.05 9.88 -10.57
C GLU A 146 11.37 9.14 -10.36
N ALA A 147 12.37 9.84 -9.85
CA ALA A 147 13.66 9.25 -9.52
C ALA A 147 13.50 8.21 -8.42
N ARG A 148 14.27 7.13 -8.49
CA ARG A 148 14.31 6.14 -7.43
C ARG A 148 15.08 6.69 -6.23
N ALA A 149 14.45 6.71 -5.08
CA ALA A 149 15.09 6.94 -3.80
C ALA A 149 15.80 5.65 -3.33
N THR A 150 16.81 5.82 -2.50
CA THR A 150 17.52 4.68 -1.90
C THR A 150 16.64 3.92 -0.92
N VAL A 151 17.01 2.69 -0.61
CA VAL A 151 16.35 1.88 0.44
C VAL A 151 16.29 2.65 1.76
N LEU A 152 17.39 3.31 2.15
CA LEU A 152 17.46 4.09 3.39
C LEU A 152 16.46 5.26 3.40
N GLU A 153 16.34 5.99 2.29
CA GLU A 153 15.37 7.10 2.17
C GLU A 153 13.93 6.57 2.24
N ASN A 154 13.65 5.43 1.61
CA ASN A 154 12.35 4.78 1.71
C ASN A 154 12.02 4.39 3.17
N TYR A 155 12.97 3.80 3.91
CA TYR A 155 12.75 3.48 5.33
C TYR A 155 12.56 4.73 6.19
N LYS A 156 13.28 5.83 5.93
CA LYS A 156 13.04 7.11 6.62
C LYS A 156 11.63 7.65 6.39
N GLN A 157 11.10 7.51 5.17
CA GLN A 157 9.74 7.91 4.87
C GLN A 157 8.71 7.02 5.59
N ILE A 158 8.94 5.70 5.62
CA ILE A 158 8.10 4.74 6.35
C ILE A 158 8.06 5.10 7.84
N GLU A 159 9.22 5.31 8.44
CA GLU A 159 9.36 5.66 9.86
C GLU A 159 8.67 6.99 10.18
N SER A 160 8.84 8.00 9.34
CA SER A 160 8.15 9.30 9.47
C SER A 160 6.63 9.16 9.48
N ASP A 161 6.08 8.37 8.55
CA ASP A 161 4.63 8.14 8.49
C ASP A 161 4.13 7.34 9.70
N LEU A 162 4.88 6.34 10.18
CA LEU A 162 4.50 5.54 11.34
C LEU A 162 4.52 6.36 12.63
N LEU A 163 5.50 7.23 12.83
CA LEU A 163 5.57 8.12 14.00
C LEU A 163 4.38 9.08 14.05
N LEU A 164 3.99 9.65 12.91
CA LEU A 164 2.80 10.51 12.81
C LEU A 164 1.51 9.71 13.03
N ALA A 165 1.43 8.51 12.51
CA ALA A 165 0.30 7.62 12.71
C ALA A 165 0.13 7.23 14.19
N GLU A 166 1.22 6.88 14.88
CA GLU A 166 1.18 6.49 16.30
C GLU A 166 0.59 7.58 17.20
N VAL A 167 0.91 8.85 16.96
CA VAL A 167 0.35 9.96 17.71
C VAL A 167 -1.16 10.08 17.52
N SER A 168 -1.64 9.82 16.30
CA SER A 168 -3.00 10.09 15.86
C SER A 168 -3.97 8.92 16.04
N LEU A 169 -3.45 7.69 16.01
CA LEU A 169 -4.29 6.48 16.09
C LEU A 169 -4.84 6.23 17.47
N PRO A 170 -6.08 5.70 17.59
CA PRO A 170 -6.67 5.33 18.86
C PRO A 170 -5.99 4.10 19.48
N ALA A 171 -6.14 3.93 20.77
CA ALA A 171 -5.68 2.73 21.46
C ALA A 171 -6.43 1.47 20.96
N PRO A 172 -5.82 0.27 21.05
CA PRO A 172 -6.47 -0.97 20.66
C PRO A 172 -7.79 -1.18 21.38
N GLY A 173 -8.80 -1.66 20.65
CA GLY A 173 -10.12 -1.95 21.21
C GLY A 173 -10.98 -0.73 21.54
N SER A 174 -10.48 0.49 21.31
CA SER A 174 -11.22 1.73 21.59
C SER A 174 -12.21 2.12 20.49
N THR A 175 -12.20 1.46 19.35
CA THR A 175 -13.05 1.77 18.20
C THR A 175 -14.08 0.68 17.95
N ALA A 176 -15.28 1.06 17.51
CA ALA A 176 -16.30 0.13 17.02
C ALA A 176 -15.87 -0.58 15.71
N ASN A 177 -14.78 -0.14 15.08
CA ASN A 177 -14.30 -0.62 13.81
C ASN A 177 -13.18 -1.65 13.99
N VAL A 178 -13.56 -2.88 14.26
CA VAL A 178 -12.63 -4.01 14.33
C VAL A 178 -11.88 -4.16 13.00
N GLY A 179 -10.54 -4.28 13.09
CA GLY A 179 -9.68 -4.46 11.91
C GLY A 179 -9.13 -3.18 11.28
N ARG A 180 -9.46 -2.01 11.83
CA ARG A 180 -8.80 -0.74 11.46
C ARG A 180 -7.50 -0.56 12.25
N ALA A 181 -6.61 0.31 11.73
CA ALA A 181 -5.34 0.60 12.38
C ALA A 181 -5.55 1.22 13.76
N SER A 182 -4.74 0.79 14.73
CA SER A 182 -4.66 1.32 16.09
C SER A 182 -3.20 1.38 16.50
N LYS A 183 -2.87 2.22 17.47
CA LYS A 183 -1.53 2.19 18.07
C LYS A 183 -1.34 0.94 18.92
N SER A 184 -0.11 0.44 18.99
CA SER A 184 0.28 -0.71 19.82
C SER A 184 0.45 -0.34 21.28
#